data_519786bab83f71a3a20a29abd830395e
#
_entry.id   519786bab83f71a3a20a29abd830395e
#
_cell.length_a   1.000
_cell.length_b   1.000
_cell.length_c   1.000
_cell.angle_alpha   90.00
_cell.angle_beta   90.00
_cell.angle_gamma   90.00
#
_symmetry.space_group_name_H-M   'P 1'
#
loop_
_entity.id
_entity.type
_entity.pdbx_description
1 polymer ?
#
loop_
_entity_poly.entity_id
_entity_poly.type
_entity_poly.pdbx_seq_one_letter_code
_entity_poly.pdbx_strand_id
1 'polypeptide(L)'
;MPEGRTLLTMDPASSFGTGSHATTRMCMEQLDALTLDGARILDVGCGSGILACTALLLGGRHALACDIEENAMRVTAENMDKNGLSGLRYSTRCGDLLSDPALRQELGGQGPYDVILANIVADVLIAMAAYLPGWLAEDGHLILSGIIDTRAEEVRRAFRQAGMVIVNEIARDGWVMLCCMRGKGENS
;
A
#
# COMPACT_ATOMS: atom_id res chain seq x y z
N MET A 1 3.11 18.61 20.74
CA MET A 1 3.23 18.26 19.29
C MET A 1 2.75 19.46 18.49
N PRO A 2 3.31 19.75 17.30
CA PRO A 2 2.75 20.76 16.43
C PRO A 2 1.30 20.41 16.10
N GLU A 3 0.40 21.40 16.07
CA GLU A 3 -1.01 21.20 15.72
C GLU A 3 -1.13 20.57 14.32
N GLY A 4 -2.06 19.61 14.15
CA GLY A 4 -2.33 18.95 12.88
C GLY A 4 -1.39 17.79 12.52
N ARG A 5 -0.54 17.32 13.46
CA ARG A 5 0.32 16.15 13.23
C ARG A 5 -0.14 14.92 14.01
N THR A 6 -0.18 13.78 13.32
CA THR A 6 -0.45 12.47 13.92
C THR A 6 0.87 11.81 14.31
N LEU A 7 0.97 11.28 15.54
CA LEU A 7 2.14 10.56 16.00
C LEU A 7 2.05 9.09 15.52
N LEU A 8 3.06 8.64 14.82
CA LEU A 8 3.26 7.24 14.48
C LEU A 8 4.44 6.69 15.29
N THR A 9 4.20 5.64 16.08
CA THR A 9 5.20 4.96 16.90
C THR A 9 5.56 3.62 16.26
N MET A 10 6.85 3.41 15.94
CA MET A 10 7.33 2.18 15.32
C MET A 10 8.45 1.56 16.14
N ASP A 11 8.59 0.22 16.08
CA ASP A 11 9.73 -0.47 16.69
C ASP A 11 10.99 -0.29 15.82
N PRO A 12 12.08 0.25 16.38
CA PRO A 12 13.33 0.41 15.63
C PRO A 12 14.03 -0.92 15.31
N ALA A 13 13.63 -2.04 15.93
CA ALA A 13 14.25 -3.35 15.75
C ALA A 13 13.82 -4.08 14.46
N SER A 14 12.81 -3.57 13.72
CA SER A 14 12.45 -4.14 12.42
C SER A 14 13.42 -3.60 11.36
N SER A 15 14.19 -4.46 10.73
CA SER A 15 15.23 -4.13 9.75
C SER A 15 14.72 -3.45 8.48
N PHE A 16 13.41 -3.50 8.20
CA PHE A 16 12.73 -2.79 7.12
C PHE A 16 11.46 -2.11 7.67
N GLY A 17 11.22 -0.84 7.25
CA GLY A 17 9.97 -0.14 7.60
C GLY A 17 10.05 0.78 8.82
N THR A 18 11.24 1.32 9.15
CA THR A 18 11.37 2.38 10.17
C THR A 18 10.83 3.75 9.74
N GLY A 19 10.32 3.86 8.51
CA GLY A 19 9.86 5.12 7.94
C GLY A 19 10.95 6.05 7.42
N SER A 20 12.23 5.72 7.63
CA SER A 20 13.37 6.57 7.20
C SER A 20 13.70 6.43 5.71
N HIS A 21 13.35 5.31 5.09
CA HIS A 21 13.65 5.06 3.67
C HIS A 21 12.80 5.96 2.76
N ALA A 22 13.41 6.45 1.67
CA ALA A 22 12.75 7.36 0.72
C ALA A 22 11.41 6.81 0.20
N THR A 23 11.35 5.52 -0.13
CA THR A 23 10.12 4.86 -0.64
C THR A 23 8.96 4.90 0.34
N THR A 24 9.22 4.62 1.62
CA THR A 24 8.20 4.68 2.68
C THR A 24 7.73 6.11 2.91
N ARG A 25 8.66 7.07 2.94
CA ARG A 25 8.33 8.49 3.14
C ARG A 25 7.46 9.02 2.02
N MET A 26 7.75 8.70 0.75
CA MET A 26 6.93 9.10 -0.39
C MET A 26 5.52 8.53 -0.31
N CYS A 27 5.35 7.27 0.11
CA CYS A 27 4.03 6.68 0.34
C CYS A 27 3.27 7.39 1.47
N MET A 28 3.94 7.71 2.59
CA MET A 28 3.31 8.42 3.71
C MET A 28 2.90 9.84 3.32
N GLU A 29 3.73 10.57 2.57
CA GLU A 29 3.41 11.89 2.02
C GLU A 29 2.20 11.83 1.07
N GLN A 30 2.11 10.78 0.25
CA GLN A 30 0.96 10.56 -0.62
C GLN A 30 -0.31 10.24 0.17
N LEU A 31 -0.23 9.41 1.22
CA LEU A 31 -1.36 9.11 2.11
C LEU A 31 -1.88 10.36 2.82
N ASP A 32 -0.98 11.23 3.31
CA ASP A 32 -1.32 12.49 3.98
C ASP A 32 -2.04 13.49 3.04
N ALA A 33 -1.79 13.39 1.74
CA ALA A 33 -2.46 14.20 0.73
C ALA A 33 -3.86 13.69 0.32
N LEU A 34 -4.27 12.49 0.78
CA LEU A 34 -5.56 11.88 0.47
C LEU A 34 -6.56 12.09 1.61
N THR A 35 -7.85 12.10 1.27
CA THR A 35 -8.91 12.00 2.26
C THR A 35 -9.18 10.52 2.54
N LEU A 36 -8.79 10.05 3.75
CA LEU A 36 -8.86 8.64 4.12
C LEU A 36 -10.02 8.32 5.07
N ASP A 37 -10.89 9.28 5.38
CA ASP A 37 -11.98 9.05 6.32
C ASP A 37 -12.89 7.92 5.86
N GLY A 38 -12.99 6.89 6.68
CA GLY A 38 -13.77 5.69 6.40
C GLY A 38 -13.18 4.73 5.35
N ALA A 39 -12.00 5.03 4.78
CA ALA A 39 -11.39 4.26 3.71
C ALA A 39 -11.01 2.82 4.10
N ARG A 40 -11.19 1.90 3.16
CA ARG A 40 -10.71 0.50 3.23
C ARG A 40 -9.37 0.39 2.53
N ILE A 41 -8.39 -0.11 3.26
CA ILE A 41 -6.98 -0.14 2.85
C ILE A 41 -6.55 -1.59 2.60
N LEU A 42 -5.78 -1.82 1.55
CA LEU A 42 -4.99 -3.03 1.34
C LEU A 42 -3.51 -2.65 1.30
N ASP A 43 -2.69 -3.30 2.13
CA ASP A 43 -1.23 -3.09 2.17
C ASP A 43 -0.53 -4.39 1.76
N VAL A 44 0.03 -4.42 0.55
CA VAL A 44 0.69 -5.58 -0.07
C VAL A 44 2.20 -5.49 0.13
N GLY A 45 2.79 -6.51 0.77
CA GLY A 45 4.18 -6.47 1.22
C GLY A 45 4.33 -5.52 2.40
N CYS A 46 3.47 -5.68 3.42
CA CYS A 46 3.31 -4.72 4.51
C CYS A 46 4.54 -4.61 5.43
N GLY A 47 5.39 -5.63 5.50
CA GLY A 47 6.59 -5.65 6.35
C GLY A 47 6.28 -5.33 7.82
N SER A 48 6.69 -4.12 8.25
CA SER A 48 6.40 -3.61 9.60
C SER A 48 4.96 -3.11 9.80
N GLY A 49 4.15 -3.06 8.74
CA GLY A 49 2.80 -2.49 8.77
C GLY A 49 2.76 -0.96 8.83
N ILE A 50 3.88 -0.27 8.60
CA ILE A 50 3.99 1.18 8.75
C ILE A 50 3.00 1.94 7.87
N LEU A 51 2.78 1.51 6.62
CA LEU A 51 1.87 2.18 5.69
C LEU A 51 0.41 1.94 6.07
N ALA A 52 0.06 0.71 6.45
CA ALA A 52 -1.27 0.39 6.99
C ALA A 52 -1.56 1.17 8.28
N CYS A 53 -0.60 1.24 9.24
CA CYS A 53 -0.71 2.06 10.44
C CYS A 53 -0.95 3.53 10.11
N THR A 54 -0.15 4.09 9.19
CA THR A 54 -0.29 5.49 8.74
C THR A 54 -1.68 5.75 8.18
N ALA A 55 -2.15 4.89 7.27
CA ALA A 55 -3.47 5.05 6.66
C ALA A 55 -4.61 5.01 7.69
N LEU A 56 -4.53 4.10 8.68
CA LEU A 56 -5.52 4.00 9.76
C LEU A 56 -5.50 5.22 10.70
N LEU A 57 -4.31 5.75 11.02
CA LEU A 57 -4.15 6.95 11.84
C LEU A 57 -4.66 8.21 11.13
N LEU A 58 -4.61 8.26 9.81
CA LEU A 58 -5.14 9.33 8.97
C LEU A 58 -6.65 9.21 8.67
N GLY A 59 -7.37 8.27 9.30
CA GLY A 59 -8.83 8.16 9.19
C GLY A 59 -9.34 6.89 8.53
N GLY A 60 -8.46 6.04 8.00
CA GLY A 60 -8.84 4.76 7.41
C GLY A 60 -9.71 3.92 8.36
N ARG A 61 -10.73 3.28 7.83
CA ARG A 61 -11.66 2.45 8.60
C ARG A 61 -11.08 1.09 8.95
N HIS A 62 -10.51 0.43 7.96
CA HIS A 62 -9.95 -0.92 8.10
C HIS A 62 -8.79 -1.13 7.13
N ALA A 63 -7.71 -1.77 7.61
CA ALA A 63 -6.59 -2.18 6.79
C ALA A 63 -6.47 -3.71 6.75
N LEU A 64 -6.36 -4.28 5.56
CA LEU A 64 -5.91 -5.65 5.35
C LEU A 64 -4.44 -5.59 4.91
N ALA A 65 -3.56 -6.15 5.71
CA ALA A 65 -2.13 -6.17 5.46
C ALA A 65 -1.68 -7.60 5.09
N CYS A 66 -0.90 -7.75 4.03
CA CYS A 66 -0.38 -9.07 3.65
C CYS A 66 1.11 -9.02 3.34
N ASP A 67 1.80 -10.12 3.66
CA ASP A 67 3.22 -10.29 3.37
C ASP A 67 3.54 -11.76 3.17
N ILE A 68 4.65 -12.06 2.48
CA ILE A 68 5.15 -13.43 2.31
C ILE A 68 5.82 -13.95 3.58
N GLU A 69 6.26 -13.06 4.46
CA GLU A 69 6.98 -13.41 5.68
C GLU A 69 6.03 -13.50 6.88
N GLU A 70 5.98 -14.66 7.53
CA GLU A 70 5.14 -14.86 8.72
C GLU A 70 5.50 -13.88 9.86
N ASN A 71 6.77 -13.54 10.01
CA ASN A 71 7.22 -12.58 11.02
C ASN A 71 6.64 -11.17 10.80
N ALA A 72 6.35 -10.78 9.55
CA ALA A 72 5.72 -9.50 9.25
C ALA A 72 4.34 -9.37 9.91
N MET A 73 3.59 -10.47 10.02
CA MET A 73 2.28 -10.47 10.68
C MET A 73 2.39 -10.08 12.16
N ARG A 74 3.36 -10.68 12.88
CA ARG A 74 3.62 -10.37 14.28
C ARG A 74 4.08 -8.91 14.46
N VAL A 75 5.04 -8.47 13.65
CA VAL A 75 5.59 -7.10 13.71
C VAL A 75 4.51 -6.06 13.40
N THR A 76 3.68 -6.32 12.38
CA THR A 76 2.53 -5.47 12.05
C THR A 76 1.58 -5.35 13.24
N ALA A 77 1.20 -6.47 13.88
CA ALA A 77 0.31 -6.46 15.04
C ALA A 77 0.90 -5.66 16.22
N GLU A 78 2.18 -5.87 16.54
CA GLU A 78 2.88 -5.12 17.60
C GLU A 78 2.90 -3.62 17.33
N ASN A 79 3.12 -3.21 16.07
CA ASN A 79 3.10 -1.79 15.70
C ASN A 79 1.68 -1.20 15.69
N MET A 80 0.67 -1.97 15.29
CA MET A 80 -0.74 -1.55 15.42
C MET A 80 -1.10 -1.28 16.88
N ASP A 81 -0.73 -2.19 17.80
CA ASP A 81 -1.00 -2.05 19.24
C ASP A 81 -0.29 -0.83 19.84
N LYS A 82 0.98 -0.56 19.48
CA LYS A 82 1.73 0.63 19.91
C LYS A 82 1.06 1.95 19.51
N ASN A 83 0.29 1.93 18.42
CA ASN A 83 -0.44 3.08 17.93
C ASN A 83 -1.92 3.12 18.38
N GLY A 84 -2.30 2.24 19.32
CA GLY A 84 -3.67 2.18 19.85
C GLY A 84 -4.72 1.71 18.82
N LEU A 85 -4.28 1.02 17.77
CA LEU A 85 -5.14 0.46 16.74
C LEU A 85 -5.59 -0.94 17.18
N SER A 86 -6.87 -1.11 17.43
CA SER A 86 -7.42 -2.41 17.86
C SER A 86 -7.49 -3.42 16.70
N GLY A 87 -7.48 -4.71 17.02
CA GLY A 87 -7.64 -5.79 16.04
C GLY A 87 -8.94 -5.78 15.23
N LEU A 88 -9.92 -4.97 15.61
CA LEU A 88 -11.14 -4.72 14.81
C LEU A 88 -10.89 -3.78 13.62
N ARG A 89 -9.79 -3.02 13.63
CA ARG A 89 -9.45 -2.06 12.58
C ARG A 89 -8.45 -2.60 11.56
N TYR A 90 -7.87 -3.76 11.79
CA TYR A 90 -6.96 -4.38 10.85
C TYR A 90 -7.09 -5.90 10.85
N SER A 91 -6.62 -6.51 9.78
CA SER A 91 -6.40 -7.95 9.68
C SER A 91 -5.11 -8.21 8.89
N THR A 92 -4.49 -9.37 9.15
CA THR A 92 -3.24 -9.74 8.48
C THR A 92 -3.39 -11.08 7.77
N ARG A 93 -2.66 -11.27 6.67
CA ARG A 93 -2.56 -12.53 5.93
C ARG A 93 -1.12 -12.79 5.54
N CYS A 94 -0.64 -14.01 5.81
CA CYS A 94 0.66 -14.45 5.33
C CYS A 94 0.48 -15.29 4.07
N GLY A 95 1.24 -14.99 3.03
CA GLY A 95 1.28 -15.76 1.80
C GLY A 95 1.73 -14.95 0.60
N ASP A 96 2.06 -15.66 -0.46
CA ASP A 96 2.53 -15.06 -1.72
C ASP A 96 1.38 -14.93 -2.71
N LEU A 97 0.98 -13.70 -2.99
CA LEU A 97 -0.10 -13.39 -3.93
C LEU A 97 0.22 -13.81 -5.38
N LEU A 98 1.47 -14.03 -5.75
CA LEU A 98 1.81 -14.49 -7.09
C LEU A 98 1.60 -15.99 -7.26
N SER A 99 1.87 -16.78 -6.23
CA SER A 99 1.81 -18.23 -6.26
C SER A 99 0.55 -18.84 -5.63
N ASP A 100 -0.20 -18.08 -4.80
CA ASP A 100 -1.40 -18.56 -4.09
C ASP A 100 -2.71 -17.98 -4.68
N PRO A 101 -3.42 -18.74 -5.57
CA PRO A 101 -4.69 -18.30 -6.12
C PRO A 101 -5.82 -18.17 -5.08
N ALA A 102 -5.79 -18.98 -4.01
CA ALA A 102 -6.82 -18.94 -2.98
C ALA A 102 -6.69 -17.63 -2.16
N LEU A 103 -5.48 -17.26 -1.79
CA LEU A 103 -5.21 -15.97 -1.14
C LEU A 103 -5.62 -14.80 -2.03
N ARG A 104 -5.31 -14.85 -3.33
CA ARG A 104 -5.76 -13.82 -4.29
C ARG A 104 -7.28 -13.70 -4.33
N GLN A 105 -7.98 -14.83 -4.36
CA GLN A 105 -9.45 -14.82 -4.34
C GLN A 105 -10.00 -14.27 -3.03
N GLU A 106 -9.40 -14.63 -1.90
CA GLU A 106 -9.78 -14.12 -0.58
C GLU A 106 -9.62 -12.59 -0.52
N LEU A 107 -8.43 -12.08 -0.85
CA LEU A 107 -8.16 -10.65 -0.76
C LEU A 107 -8.98 -9.84 -1.77
N GLY A 108 -9.07 -10.31 -3.00
CA GLY A 108 -9.90 -9.68 -4.04
C GLY A 108 -11.38 -9.68 -3.69
N GLY A 109 -11.88 -10.76 -3.06
CA GLY A 109 -13.26 -10.87 -2.61
C GLY A 109 -13.62 -9.96 -1.41
N GLN A 110 -12.63 -9.50 -0.66
CA GLN A 110 -12.81 -8.52 0.41
C GLN A 110 -12.84 -7.07 -0.10
N GLY A 111 -12.48 -6.81 -1.36
CA GLY A 111 -12.58 -5.49 -2.00
C GLY A 111 -14.02 -5.03 -2.21
N PRO A 112 -14.26 -3.90 -2.90
CA PRO A 112 -13.20 -3.02 -3.38
C PRO A 112 -12.49 -2.27 -2.25
N TYR A 113 -11.24 -1.86 -2.52
CA TYR A 113 -10.43 -1.05 -1.61
C TYR A 113 -10.35 0.39 -2.10
N ASP A 114 -10.46 1.35 -1.18
CA ASP A 114 -10.33 2.77 -1.49
C ASP A 114 -8.86 3.16 -1.70
N VAL A 115 -7.95 2.49 -0.97
CA VAL A 115 -6.51 2.64 -1.16
C VAL A 115 -5.84 1.27 -1.17
N ILE A 116 -5.01 1.02 -2.17
CA ILE A 116 -4.10 -0.12 -2.22
C ILE A 116 -2.66 0.41 -2.17
N LEU A 117 -1.88 -0.12 -1.25
CA LEU A 117 -0.47 0.18 -1.06
C LEU A 117 0.37 -1.01 -1.49
N ALA A 118 1.46 -0.77 -2.21
CA ALA A 118 2.46 -1.79 -2.54
C ALA A 118 3.84 -1.14 -2.62
N ASN A 119 4.62 -1.24 -1.54
CA ASN A 119 6.01 -0.74 -1.48
C ASN A 119 6.97 -1.93 -1.57
N ILE A 120 7.07 -2.49 -2.77
CA ILE A 120 7.79 -3.74 -3.09
C ILE A 120 8.57 -3.62 -4.40
N VAL A 121 9.40 -4.60 -4.70
CA VAL A 121 10.28 -4.56 -5.90
C VAL A 121 9.49 -4.56 -7.22
N ALA A 122 10.06 -3.92 -8.24
CA ALA A 122 9.42 -3.66 -9.54
C ALA A 122 8.91 -4.92 -10.24
N ASP A 123 9.63 -6.05 -10.17
CA ASP A 123 9.21 -7.30 -10.83
C ASP A 123 7.88 -7.83 -10.25
N VAL A 124 7.73 -7.75 -8.93
CA VAL A 124 6.50 -8.16 -8.24
C VAL A 124 5.37 -7.19 -8.58
N LEU A 125 5.62 -5.87 -8.59
CA LEU A 125 4.63 -4.87 -8.99
C LEU A 125 4.12 -5.12 -10.41
N ILE A 126 5.03 -5.38 -11.37
CA ILE A 126 4.67 -5.66 -12.77
C ILE A 126 3.76 -6.90 -12.86
N ALA A 127 4.10 -7.97 -12.14
CA ALA A 127 3.27 -9.17 -12.10
C ALA A 127 1.90 -8.93 -11.44
N MET A 128 1.85 -8.06 -10.42
CA MET A 128 0.62 -7.68 -9.71
C MET A 128 -0.31 -6.76 -10.52
N ALA A 129 0.15 -6.15 -11.61
CA ALA A 129 -0.68 -5.33 -12.49
C ALA A 129 -1.89 -6.10 -13.06
N ALA A 130 -1.82 -7.43 -13.12
CA ALA A 130 -2.93 -8.28 -13.53
C ALA A 130 -4.08 -8.36 -12.49
N TYR A 131 -3.84 -8.01 -11.24
CA TYR A 131 -4.78 -8.23 -10.13
C TYR A 131 -5.20 -6.94 -9.42
N LEU A 132 -4.25 -6.11 -8.99
CA LEU A 132 -4.49 -4.96 -8.12
C LEU A 132 -5.51 -3.96 -8.68
N PRO A 133 -5.51 -3.62 -9.99
CA PRO A 133 -6.53 -2.75 -10.56
C PRO A 133 -7.95 -3.26 -10.38
N GLY A 134 -8.15 -4.59 -10.46
CA GLY A 134 -9.45 -5.23 -10.29
C GLY A 134 -10.03 -5.13 -8.88
N TRP A 135 -9.19 -4.93 -7.87
CA TRP A 135 -9.56 -4.84 -6.46
C TRP A 135 -9.78 -3.41 -5.98
N LEU A 136 -9.40 -2.42 -6.78
CA LEU A 136 -9.50 -1.01 -6.45
C LEU A 136 -10.94 -0.51 -6.64
N ALA A 137 -11.42 0.37 -5.75
CA ALA A 137 -12.67 1.11 -5.93
C ALA A 137 -12.60 2.03 -7.16
N GLU A 138 -13.74 2.50 -7.65
CA GLU A 138 -13.83 3.33 -8.86
C GLU A 138 -12.99 4.60 -8.75
N ASP A 139 -13.11 5.31 -7.63
CA ASP A 139 -12.32 6.51 -7.30
C ASP A 139 -11.14 6.22 -6.38
N GLY A 140 -10.74 4.95 -6.26
CA GLY A 140 -9.68 4.51 -5.37
C GLY A 140 -8.29 4.87 -5.88
N HIS A 141 -7.31 4.84 -4.97
CA HIS A 141 -5.91 5.16 -5.24
C HIS A 141 -5.03 3.95 -5.05
N LEU A 142 -4.21 3.64 -6.05
CA LEU A 142 -3.19 2.61 -5.99
C LEU A 142 -1.81 3.27 -5.89
N ILE A 143 -1.16 3.11 -4.74
CA ILE A 143 0.15 3.70 -4.44
C ILE A 143 1.21 2.61 -4.56
N LEU A 144 2.09 2.77 -5.54
CA LEU A 144 3.17 1.85 -5.88
C LEU A 144 4.50 2.49 -5.54
N SER A 145 5.37 1.81 -4.81
CA SER A 145 6.70 2.28 -4.45
C SER A 145 7.69 1.11 -4.33
N GLY A 146 8.94 1.38 -3.90
CA GLY A 146 10.00 0.37 -3.96
C GLY A 146 10.57 0.22 -5.38
N ILE A 147 10.32 1.20 -6.24
CA ILE A 147 10.71 1.20 -7.64
C ILE A 147 12.00 1.99 -7.78
N ILE A 148 13.10 1.34 -8.19
CA ILE A 148 14.31 2.07 -8.60
C ILE A 148 14.02 2.83 -9.90
N ASP A 149 14.59 4.01 -10.05
CA ASP A 149 14.31 4.93 -11.17
C ASP A 149 14.50 4.29 -12.54
N THR A 150 15.52 3.45 -12.70
CA THR A 150 15.81 2.71 -13.93
C THR A 150 14.73 1.71 -14.33
N ARG A 151 13.87 1.27 -13.39
CA ARG A 151 12.77 0.33 -13.64
C ARG A 151 11.39 1.01 -13.71
N ALA A 152 11.34 2.32 -13.43
CA ALA A 152 10.07 3.03 -13.31
C ALA A 152 9.21 2.97 -14.60
N GLU A 153 9.83 3.04 -15.79
CA GLU A 153 9.07 3.00 -17.03
C GLU A 153 8.43 1.63 -17.31
N GLU A 154 9.04 0.55 -16.85
CA GLU A 154 8.45 -0.78 -16.97
C GLU A 154 7.19 -0.91 -16.11
N VAL A 155 7.26 -0.40 -14.88
CA VAL A 155 6.09 -0.39 -13.96
C VAL A 155 4.99 0.51 -14.52
N ARG A 156 5.31 1.73 -14.99
CA ARG A 156 4.32 2.63 -15.61
C ARG A 156 3.59 1.97 -16.77
N ARG A 157 4.34 1.30 -17.66
CA ARG A 157 3.79 0.59 -18.81
C ARG A 157 2.85 -0.52 -18.39
N ALA A 158 3.24 -1.35 -17.42
CA ALA A 158 2.43 -2.46 -16.93
C ALA A 158 1.08 -1.96 -16.38
N PHE A 159 1.08 -0.93 -15.56
CA PHE A 159 -0.15 -0.41 -14.97
C PHE A 159 -1.01 0.40 -15.96
N ARG A 160 -0.41 1.13 -16.92
CA ARG A 160 -1.17 1.74 -18.03
C ARG A 160 -1.85 0.68 -18.89
N GLN A 161 -1.18 -0.42 -19.22
CA GLN A 161 -1.77 -1.55 -19.95
C GLN A 161 -2.90 -2.22 -19.18
N ALA A 162 -2.86 -2.17 -17.86
CA ALA A 162 -3.93 -2.64 -16.98
C ALA A 162 -5.06 -1.61 -16.77
N GLY A 163 -5.11 -0.53 -17.57
CA GLY A 163 -6.18 0.47 -17.55
C GLY A 163 -6.03 1.54 -16.45
N MET A 164 -4.84 1.66 -15.85
CA MET A 164 -4.58 2.66 -14.82
C MET A 164 -4.02 3.96 -15.41
N VAL A 165 -4.38 5.09 -14.79
CA VAL A 165 -3.84 6.42 -15.07
C VAL A 165 -2.97 6.84 -13.89
N ILE A 166 -1.74 7.28 -14.16
CA ILE A 166 -0.85 7.82 -13.14
C ILE A 166 -1.27 9.26 -12.88
N VAL A 167 -1.74 9.53 -11.68
CA VAL A 167 -2.25 10.84 -11.27
C VAL A 167 -1.24 11.65 -10.45
N ASN A 168 -0.27 10.97 -9.83
CA ASN A 168 0.87 11.62 -9.17
C ASN A 168 2.11 10.73 -9.24
N GLU A 169 3.27 11.36 -9.26
CA GLU A 169 4.58 10.69 -9.25
C GLU A 169 5.55 11.51 -8.41
N ILE A 170 6.27 10.83 -7.51
CA ILE A 170 7.34 11.44 -6.71
C ILE A 170 8.62 10.64 -6.94
N ALA A 171 9.71 11.33 -7.27
CA ALA A 171 11.04 10.74 -7.39
C ALA A 171 11.97 11.34 -6.31
N ARG A 172 12.68 10.46 -5.59
CA ARG A 172 13.59 10.86 -4.52
C ARG A 172 14.69 9.82 -4.32
N ASP A 173 15.92 10.27 -4.26
CA ASP A 173 17.11 9.44 -3.93
C ASP A 173 17.23 8.18 -4.81
N GLY A 174 16.93 8.28 -6.12
CA GLY A 174 16.96 7.16 -7.06
C GLY A 174 15.76 6.19 -6.97
N TRP A 175 14.72 6.57 -6.22
CA TRP A 175 13.47 5.81 -6.08
C TRP A 175 12.29 6.59 -6.61
N VAL A 176 11.28 5.86 -7.09
CA VAL A 176 10.05 6.41 -7.63
C VAL A 176 8.84 5.82 -6.89
N MET A 177 7.87 6.68 -6.59
CA MET A 177 6.52 6.33 -6.16
C MET A 177 5.53 6.79 -7.22
N LEU A 178 4.58 5.93 -7.55
CA LEU A 178 3.48 6.22 -8.47
C LEU A 178 2.16 6.15 -7.71
N CYS A 179 1.31 7.16 -7.87
CA CYS A 179 -0.09 7.09 -7.46
C CYS A 179 -0.95 6.95 -8.72
N CYS A 180 -1.75 5.89 -8.78
CA CYS A 180 -2.57 5.56 -9.92
C CYS A 180 -4.05 5.51 -9.53
N MET A 181 -4.93 5.82 -10.48
CA MET A 181 -6.38 5.63 -10.40
C MET A 181 -6.86 4.84 -11.61
N ARG A 182 -8.07 4.29 -11.56
CA ARG A 182 -8.68 3.69 -12.75
C ARG A 182 -8.87 4.74 -13.84
N GLY A 183 -8.49 4.40 -15.07
CA GLY A 183 -8.89 5.20 -16.22
C GLY A 183 -10.41 5.23 -16.31
N LYS A 184 -11.01 6.42 -16.46
CA LYS A 184 -12.43 6.52 -16.80
C LYS A 184 -12.57 5.91 -18.19
N GLY A 185 -13.30 4.79 -18.30
CA GLY A 185 -13.64 4.26 -19.62
C GLY A 185 -14.31 5.36 -20.42
N GLU A 186 -13.82 5.61 -21.63
CA GLU A 186 -14.61 6.37 -22.59
C GLU A 186 -15.90 5.59 -22.78
N ASN A 187 -16.99 6.10 -22.23
CA ASN A 187 -18.32 5.59 -22.54
C ASN A 187 -18.53 5.86 -24.03
N SER A 188 -18.40 4.79 -24.82
CA SER A 188 -18.82 4.76 -26.21
C SER A 188 -20.33 4.62 -26.29
#